data_cdb6af937277a46091477faf5482bf8e
#
_entry.id   cdb6af937277a46091477faf5482bf8e
#
_cell.length_a   1.000
_cell.length_b   1.000
_cell.length_c   1.000
_cell.angle_alpha   90.00
_cell.angle_beta   90.00
_cell.angle_gamma   90.00
#
_symmetry.space_group_name_H-M   'P 1'
#
loop_
_entity.id
_entity.type
_entity.pdbx_description
1 polymer ?
#
loop_
_entity_poly.entity_id
_entity_poly.type
_entity_poly.pdbx_seq_one_letter_code
_entity_poly.pdbx_strand_id
1 'polypeptide(L)'
;YGFLSENTKFARLCQTSGITFIGPSPETIDLMGSKVKARQIAQQAGVPIVPGTEGGVTSVDEALAFAHQINYPVMIKASAGGGGRGLRVVRSDQELRENIDVASREAQAAFGDGSIFIEKYIERPHHIEFQILGDKHGNIIHLGERDCSIQRRHQKLIEIAPSLILTPKLRAQMGEAAIAIAKAVHYDNAG
;
A
#
# COMPACT_ATOMS: atom_id res chain seq x y z
N TYR A 1 11.30 2.44 18.02
CA TYR A 1 11.35 2.88 16.62
C TYR A 1 12.79 2.80 16.10
N GLY A 2 13.00 3.04 14.82
CA GLY A 2 14.30 2.97 14.17
C GLY A 2 14.34 1.89 13.10
N PHE A 3 15.54 1.49 12.66
CA PHE A 3 15.72 0.59 11.52
C PHE A 3 15.10 -0.82 11.70
N LEU A 4 14.82 -1.24 12.92
CA LEU A 4 14.23 -2.54 13.23
C LEU A 4 12.76 -2.45 13.67
N SER A 5 12.11 -1.29 13.58
CA SER A 5 10.71 -1.10 14.01
C SER A 5 9.71 -1.99 13.25
N GLU A 6 10.00 -2.30 11.99
CA GLU A 6 9.17 -3.17 11.14
C GLU A 6 9.81 -4.55 10.89
N ASN A 7 10.77 -4.94 11.74
CA ASN A 7 11.46 -6.21 11.59
C ASN A 7 10.80 -7.31 12.43
N THR A 8 10.05 -8.20 11.76
CA THR A 8 9.33 -9.32 12.39
C THR A 8 10.24 -10.21 13.24
N LYS A 9 11.47 -10.50 12.76
CA LYS A 9 12.40 -11.36 13.48
C LYS A 9 12.87 -10.71 14.78
N PHE A 10 13.15 -9.40 14.74
CA PHE A 10 13.55 -8.65 15.92
C PHE A 10 12.42 -8.57 16.95
N ALA A 11 11.20 -8.23 16.51
CA ALA A 11 10.03 -8.19 17.39
C ALA A 11 9.77 -9.56 18.06
N ARG A 12 9.88 -10.66 17.30
CA ARG A 12 9.75 -12.03 17.81
C ARG A 12 10.85 -12.38 18.80
N LEU A 13 12.10 -11.96 18.54
CA LEU A 13 13.22 -12.19 19.45
C LEU A 13 13.01 -11.46 20.78
N CYS A 14 12.54 -10.21 20.75
CA CYS A 14 12.17 -9.48 21.98
C CYS A 14 11.13 -10.27 22.78
N GLN A 15 10.05 -10.70 22.13
CA GLN A 15 8.97 -11.45 22.76
C GLN A 15 9.47 -12.75 23.42
N THR A 16 10.27 -13.55 22.72
CA THR A 16 10.82 -14.82 23.25
C THR A 16 11.85 -14.62 24.34
N SER A 17 12.50 -13.45 24.40
CA SER A 17 13.46 -13.08 25.44
C SER A 17 12.82 -12.39 26.64
N GLY A 18 11.48 -12.27 26.69
CA GLY A 18 10.77 -11.59 27.78
C GLY A 18 10.97 -10.05 27.78
N ILE A 19 11.38 -9.47 26.65
CA ILE A 19 11.58 -8.04 26.48
C ILE A 19 10.34 -7.45 25.81
N THR A 20 9.74 -6.42 26.43
CA THR A 20 8.59 -5.74 25.82
C THR A 20 9.03 -4.95 24.59
N PHE A 21 8.56 -5.37 23.43
CA PHE A 21 8.69 -4.59 22.20
C PHE A 21 7.61 -3.50 22.17
N ILE A 22 8.03 -2.24 22.00
CA ILE A 22 7.10 -1.11 21.84
C ILE A 22 6.76 -1.00 20.37
N GLY A 23 5.68 -1.64 19.96
CA GLY A 23 5.22 -1.77 18.59
C GLY A 23 4.19 -2.87 18.46
N PRO A 24 3.64 -3.09 17.25
CA PRO A 24 2.66 -4.14 17.00
C PRO A 24 3.29 -5.54 17.13
N SER A 25 2.43 -6.56 17.20
CA SER A 25 2.87 -7.95 17.29
C SER A 25 3.70 -8.36 16.05
N PRO A 26 4.61 -9.36 16.18
CA PRO A 26 5.34 -9.88 15.02
C PRO A 26 4.42 -10.34 13.90
N GLU A 27 3.24 -10.88 14.23
CA GLU A 27 2.23 -11.35 13.29
C GLU A 27 1.62 -10.18 12.53
N THR A 28 1.30 -9.09 13.21
CA THR A 28 0.78 -7.85 12.60
C THR A 28 1.81 -7.21 11.68
N ILE A 29 3.08 -7.16 12.10
CA ILE A 29 4.19 -6.66 11.26
C ILE A 29 4.30 -7.49 9.97
N ASP A 30 4.24 -8.81 10.06
CA ASP A 30 4.32 -9.70 8.87
C ASP A 30 3.13 -9.50 7.93
N LEU A 31 1.92 -9.41 8.48
CA LEU A 31 0.70 -9.19 7.71
C LEU A 31 0.73 -7.87 6.94
N MET A 32 1.07 -6.77 7.62
CA MET A 32 1.09 -5.44 7.03
C MET A 32 2.33 -5.18 6.15
N GLY A 33 3.41 -5.90 6.39
CA GLY A 33 4.61 -5.87 5.54
C GLY A 33 4.41 -6.46 4.14
N SER A 34 3.42 -7.32 3.97
CA SER A 34 3.07 -7.91 2.68
C SER A 34 2.00 -7.07 1.96
N LYS A 35 2.35 -6.42 0.85
CA LYS A 35 1.42 -5.61 0.05
C LYS A 35 0.17 -6.39 -0.39
N VAL A 36 0.34 -7.67 -0.73
CA VAL A 36 -0.77 -8.54 -1.15
C VAL A 36 -1.71 -8.81 0.02
N LYS A 37 -1.16 -9.24 1.17
CA LYS A 37 -1.95 -9.51 2.37
C LYS A 37 -2.66 -8.24 2.88
N ALA A 38 -1.93 -7.12 2.96
CA ALA A 38 -2.48 -5.84 3.39
C ALA A 38 -3.66 -5.39 2.51
N ARG A 39 -3.55 -5.57 1.17
CA ARG A 39 -4.62 -5.28 0.23
C ARG A 39 -5.85 -6.18 0.45
N GLN A 40 -5.65 -7.48 0.65
CA GLN A 40 -6.73 -8.43 0.94
C GLN A 40 -7.46 -8.09 2.24
N ILE A 41 -6.70 -7.74 3.29
CA ILE A 41 -7.26 -7.31 4.57
C ILE A 41 -8.09 -6.03 4.40
N ALA A 42 -7.58 -5.04 3.67
CA ALA A 42 -8.32 -3.81 3.40
C ALA A 42 -9.65 -4.10 2.67
N GLN A 43 -9.63 -4.98 1.66
CA GLN A 43 -10.86 -5.40 0.96
C GLN A 43 -11.85 -6.09 1.89
N GLN A 44 -11.38 -7.03 2.72
CA GLN A 44 -12.22 -7.75 3.69
C GLN A 44 -12.81 -6.81 4.74
N ALA A 45 -12.06 -5.78 5.13
CA ALA A 45 -12.52 -4.73 6.04
C ALA A 45 -13.45 -3.70 5.37
N GLY A 46 -13.77 -3.85 4.08
CA GLY A 46 -14.62 -2.92 3.32
C GLY A 46 -13.95 -1.56 3.04
N VAL A 47 -12.63 -1.48 3.15
CA VAL A 47 -11.88 -0.24 2.91
C VAL A 47 -11.58 -0.11 1.41
N PRO A 48 -11.87 1.05 0.81
CA PRO A 48 -11.55 1.29 -0.59
C PRO A 48 -10.05 1.13 -0.87
N ILE A 49 -9.73 0.40 -1.92
CA ILE A 49 -8.36 0.22 -2.41
C ILE A 49 -8.24 0.74 -3.83
N VAL A 50 -7.01 1.05 -4.25
CA VAL A 50 -6.75 1.38 -5.66
C VAL A 50 -7.07 0.14 -6.51
N PRO A 51 -7.96 0.24 -7.52
CA PRO A 51 -8.27 -0.89 -8.39
C PRO A 51 -7.02 -1.43 -9.07
N GLY A 52 -6.83 -2.75 -9.06
CA GLY A 52 -5.69 -3.41 -9.67
C GLY A 52 -5.93 -4.91 -9.77
N THR A 53 -5.18 -5.60 -10.62
CA THR A 53 -5.26 -7.05 -10.77
C THR A 53 -4.88 -7.77 -9.47
N GLU A 54 -5.53 -8.87 -9.17
CA GLU A 54 -5.25 -9.67 -7.95
C GLU A 54 -3.96 -10.48 -8.07
N GLY A 55 -3.54 -10.76 -9.31
CA GLY A 55 -2.32 -11.50 -9.65
C GLY A 55 -1.62 -10.90 -10.86
N GLY A 56 -0.52 -11.51 -11.27
CA GLY A 56 0.14 -11.15 -12.52
C GLY A 56 -0.78 -11.39 -13.71
N VAL A 57 -0.83 -10.46 -14.67
CA VAL A 57 -1.55 -10.68 -15.92
C VAL A 57 -0.78 -11.66 -16.80
N THR A 58 -1.52 -12.56 -17.43
CA THR A 58 -0.96 -13.67 -18.24
C THR A 58 -0.98 -13.37 -19.74
N SER A 59 -1.76 -12.38 -20.16
CA SER A 59 -1.88 -11.99 -21.57
C SER A 59 -2.17 -10.51 -21.74
N VAL A 60 -1.88 -10.01 -22.94
CA VAL A 60 -2.21 -8.63 -23.36
C VAL A 60 -3.73 -8.40 -23.34
N ASP A 61 -4.52 -9.38 -23.73
CA ASP A 61 -5.98 -9.25 -23.79
C ASP A 61 -6.59 -9.19 -22.39
N GLU A 62 -6.07 -9.94 -21.43
CA GLU A 62 -6.45 -9.84 -20.01
C GLU A 62 -6.13 -8.44 -19.47
N ALA A 63 -4.93 -7.91 -19.76
CA ALA A 63 -4.52 -6.57 -19.35
C ALA A 63 -5.43 -5.48 -19.94
N LEU A 64 -5.80 -5.59 -21.21
CA LEU A 64 -6.72 -4.66 -21.88
C LEU A 64 -8.11 -4.72 -21.28
N ALA A 65 -8.66 -5.91 -21.09
CA ALA A 65 -9.98 -6.09 -20.47
C ALA A 65 -10.04 -5.44 -19.09
N PHE A 66 -9.00 -5.65 -18.29
CA PHE A 66 -8.91 -5.03 -16.97
C PHE A 66 -8.73 -3.50 -17.04
N ALA A 67 -7.88 -3.00 -17.95
CA ALA A 67 -7.69 -1.57 -18.14
C ALA A 67 -8.99 -0.87 -18.58
N HIS A 68 -9.81 -1.50 -19.41
CA HIS A 68 -11.14 -0.99 -19.78
C HIS A 68 -12.09 -0.96 -18.59
N GLN A 69 -12.05 -1.97 -17.71
CA GLN A 69 -12.88 -2.03 -16.51
C GLN A 69 -12.60 -0.86 -15.55
N ILE A 70 -11.31 -0.53 -15.35
CA ILE A 70 -10.90 0.51 -14.39
C ILE A 70 -10.67 1.87 -15.04
N ASN A 71 -10.78 1.97 -16.37
CA ASN A 71 -10.49 3.11 -17.23
C ASN A 71 -9.04 3.61 -17.17
N TYR A 72 -8.56 4.16 -18.27
CA TYR A 72 -7.25 4.82 -18.34
C TYR A 72 -7.21 6.13 -17.52
N PRO A 73 -6.03 6.61 -17.08
CA PRO A 73 -4.73 5.96 -17.21
C PRO A 73 -4.56 4.81 -16.23
N VAL A 74 -3.74 3.83 -16.63
CA VAL A 74 -3.33 2.71 -15.77
C VAL A 74 -1.82 2.64 -15.66
N MET A 75 -1.34 1.88 -14.67
CA MET A 75 0.09 1.67 -14.43
C MET A 75 0.42 0.19 -14.57
N ILE A 76 1.42 -0.13 -15.37
CA ILE A 76 2.06 -1.44 -15.41
C ILE A 76 3.11 -1.48 -14.30
N LYS A 77 3.11 -2.54 -13.48
CA LYS A 77 4.06 -2.77 -12.38
C LYS A 77 4.64 -4.17 -12.45
N ALA A 78 5.95 -4.30 -12.26
CA ALA A 78 6.57 -5.60 -12.03
C ALA A 78 6.25 -6.14 -10.63
N SER A 79 5.94 -7.43 -10.51
CA SER A 79 5.63 -8.12 -9.25
C SER A 79 6.75 -8.00 -8.22
N ALA A 80 7.97 -8.30 -8.66
CA ALA A 80 9.17 -8.28 -7.85
C ALA A 80 9.83 -6.90 -7.77
N GLY A 81 9.26 -5.88 -8.41
CA GLY A 81 9.83 -4.53 -8.49
C GLY A 81 9.66 -3.73 -7.20
N GLY A 82 10.70 -2.99 -6.84
CA GLY A 82 10.70 -2.03 -5.74
C GLY A 82 11.39 -0.72 -6.15
N GLY A 83 11.12 0.37 -5.40
CA GLY A 83 11.83 1.63 -5.60
C GLY A 83 11.55 2.36 -6.92
N GLY A 84 10.38 2.11 -7.56
CA GLY A 84 9.98 2.81 -8.78
C GLY A 84 10.53 2.23 -10.09
N ARG A 85 11.31 1.15 -10.04
CA ARG A 85 11.79 0.45 -11.23
C ARG A 85 10.68 -0.45 -11.81
N GLY A 86 10.55 -0.48 -13.15
CA GLY A 86 9.55 -1.28 -13.84
C GLY A 86 8.13 -0.72 -13.76
N LEU A 87 7.97 0.58 -13.46
CA LEU A 87 6.68 1.27 -13.49
C LEU A 87 6.51 2.02 -14.81
N ARG A 88 5.35 1.81 -15.47
CA ARG A 88 4.97 2.54 -16.67
C ARG A 88 3.53 2.98 -16.61
N VAL A 89 3.31 4.27 -16.80
CA VAL A 89 1.96 4.83 -16.95
C VAL A 89 1.59 4.73 -18.42
N VAL A 90 0.43 4.16 -18.70
CA VAL A 90 -0.14 4.01 -20.04
C VAL A 90 -1.55 4.63 -20.08
N ARG A 91 -1.89 5.25 -21.20
CA ARG A 91 -3.07 6.08 -21.36
C ARG A 91 -4.03 5.59 -22.45
N SER A 92 -3.62 4.53 -23.17
CA SER A 92 -4.39 3.96 -24.28
C SER A 92 -4.09 2.50 -24.47
N ASP A 93 -4.96 1.79 -25.19
CA ASP A 93 -4.77 0.39 -25.57
C ASP A 93 -3.47 0.20 -26.37
N GLN A 94 -3.16 1.15 -27.25
CA GLN A 94 -1.93 1.09 -28.04
C GLN A 94 -0.70 1.15 -27.13
N GLU A 95 -0.62 2.10 -26.21
CA GLU A 95 0.47 2.22 -25.26
C GLU A 95 0.58 0.96 -24.38
N LEU A 96 -0.56 0.38 -23.97
CA LEU A 96 -0.58 -0.82 -23.16
C LEU A 96 0.02 -2.01 -23.92
N ARG A 97 -0.39 -2.24 -25.19
CA ARG A 97 0.16 -3.29 -26.04
C ARG A 97 1.67 -3.14 -26.26
N GLU A 98 2.13 -1.92 -26.54
CA GLU A 98 3.55 -1.63 -26.80
C GLU A 98 4.43 -1.84 -25.54
N ASN A 99 3.90 -1.59 -24.37
CA ASN A 99 4.68 -1.56 -23.13
C ASN A 99 4.61 -2.85 -22.29
N ILE A 100 3.58 -3.67 -22.45
CA ILE A 100 3.37 -4.86 -21.61
C ILE A 100 4.50 -5.89 -21.74
N ASP A 101 4.87 -6.25 -22.98
CA ASP A 101 5.92 -7.21 -23.24
C ASP A 101 7.31 -6.69 -22.86
N VAL A 102 7.52 -5.38 -23.03
CA VAL A 102 8.77 -4.73 -22.66
C VAL A 102 8.91 -4.74 -21.14
N ALA A 103 7.84 -4.40 -20.41
CA ALA A 103 7.83 -4.42 -18.95
C ALA A 103 8.07 -5.83 -18.39
N SER A 104 7.43 -6.85 -18.96
CA SER A 104 7.62 -8.24 -18.56
C SER A 104 9.05 -8.71 -18.77
N ARG A 105 9.64 -8.45 -19.94
CA ARG A 105 11.05 -8.80 -20.23
C ARG A 105 12.05 -8.10 -19.32
N GLU A 106 11.83 -6.81 -19.02
CA GLU A 106 12.67 -6.07 -18.10
C GLU A 106 12.56 -6.60 -16.67
N ALA A 107 11.34 -6.93 -16.23
CA ALA A 107 11.11 -7.56 -14.94
C ALA A 107 11.81 -8.91 -14.82
N GLN A 108 11.70 -9.75 -15.85
CA GLN A 108 12.39 -11.03 -15.92
C GLN A 108 13.91 -10.87 -15.85
N ALA A 109 14.47 -9.91 -16.58
CA ALA A 109 15.92 -9.67 -16.59
C ALA A 109 16.43 -9.10 -15.26
N ALA A 110 15.67 -8.22 -14.61
CA ALA A 110 16.09 -7.54 -13.40
C ALA A 110 15.85 -8.33 -12.11
N PHE A 111 14.79 -9.14 -12.07
CA PHE A 111 14.29 -9.77 -10.85
C PHE A 111 14.13 -11.29 -10.95
N GLY A 112 14.31 -11.89 -12.15
CA GLY A 112 14.07 -13.29 -12.38
C GLY A 112 12.58 -13.68 -12.46
N ASP A 113 11.68 -12.71 -12.39
CA ASP A 113 10.23 -12.88 -12.47
C ASP A 113 9.64 -11.82 -13.40
N GLY A 114 9.08 -12.27 -14.52
CA GLY A 114 8.45 -11.42 -15.55
C GLY A 114 7.00 -11.08 -15.27
N SER A 115 6.46 -11.49 -14.13
CA SER A 115 5.08 -11.20 -13.75
C SER A 115 4.84 -9.70 -13.60
N ILE A 116 3.76 -9.21 -14.18
CA ILE A 116 3.35 -7.80 -14.14
C ILE A 116 1.92 -7.67 -13.65
N PHE A 117 1.61 -6.55 -13.03
CA PHE A 117 0.28 -6.14 -12.58
C PHE A 117 -0.16 -4.90 -13.31
N ILE A 118 -1.47 -4.75 -13.43
CA ILE A 118 -2.11 -3.51 -13.88
C ILE A 118 -2.84 -2.87 -12.70
N GLU A 119 -2.60 -1.59 -12.46
CA GLU A 119 -3.32 -0.83 -11.44
C GLU A 119 -3.84 0.50 -12.02
N LYS A 120 -4.90 1.02 -11.42
CA LYS A 120 -5.35 2.39 -11.71
C LYS A 120 -4.24 3.38 -11.39
N TYR A 121 -3.88 4.23 -12.36
CA TYR A 121 -3.00 5.36 -12.09
C TYR A 121 -3.81 6.55 -11.60
N ILE A 122 -3.45 7.07 -10.44
CA ILE A 122 -4.06 8.26 -9.85
C ILE A 122 -3.19 9.46 -10.19
N GLU A 123 -3.74 10.36 -10.99
CA GLU A 123 -3.03 11.59 -11.36
C GLU A 123 -3.05 12.59 -10.21
N ARG A 124 -1.89 13.17 -9.91
CA ARG A 124 -1.71 14.16 -8.83
C ARG A 124 -2.32 13.70 -7.49
N PRO A 125 -1.91 12.53 -6.97
CA PRO A 125 -2.43 12.01 -5.72
C PRO A 125 -1.98 12.88 -4.54
N HIS A 126 -2.83 12.95 -3.52
CA HIS A 126 -2.41 13.40 -2.20
C HIS A 126 -2.09 12.19 -1.32
N HIS A 127 -1.00 12.28 -0.58
CA HIS A 127 -0.61 11.27 0.40
C HIS A 127 -1.11 11.70 1.77
N ILE A 128 -2.21 11.12 2.20
CA ILE A 128 -2.80 11.36 3.52
C ILE A 128 -2.64 10.08 4.35
N GLU A 129 -2.13 10.23 5.56
CA GLU A 129 -2.00 9.12 6.50
C GLU A 129 -2.70 9.45 7.81
N PHE A 130 -3.21 8.43 8.50
CA PHE A 130 -3.86 8.55 9.81
C PHE A 130 -3.01 7.89 10.87
N GLN A 131 -2.76 8.61 11.97
CA GLN A 131 -2.09 8.05 13.14
C GLN A 131 -3.04 7.18 13.92
N ILE A 132 -2.72 5.90 14.06
CA ILE A 132 -3.48 4.95 14.86
C ILE A 132 -2.84 4.77 16.24
N LEU A 133 -3.67 4.57 17.24
CA LEU A 133 -3.27 4.16 18.57
C LEU A 133 -4.22 3.05 19.05
N GLY A 134 -3.64 1.90 19.37
CA GLY A 134 -4.34 0.73 19.88
C GLY A 134 -3.82 0.28 21.24
N ASP A 135 -4.69 -0.24 22.08
CA ASP A 135 -4.32 -0.91 23.33
C ASP A 135 -4.44 -2.44 23.21
N LYS A 136 -3.95 -3.16 24.23
CA LYS A 136 -4.04 -4.62 24.29
C LYS A 136 -5.44 -5.16 24.60
N HIS A 137 -6.41 -4.27 24.83
CA HIS A 137 -7.80 -4.61 25.13
C HIS A 137 -8.72 -4.51 23.91
N GLY A 138 -8.14 -4.16 22.74
CA GLY A 138 -8.87 -4.01 21.47
C GLY A 138 -9.50 -2.64 21.27
N ASN A 139 -9.20 -1.65 22.12
CA ASN A 139 -9.60 -0.27 21.86
C ASN A 139 -8.63 0.34 20.85
N ILE A 140 -9.18 0.87 19.76
CA ILE A 140 -8.40 1.49 18.69
C ILE A 140 -9.02 2.84 18.36
N ILE A 141 -8.19 3.87 18.33
CA ILE A 141 -8.55 5.23 17.95
C ILE A 141 -7.60 5.75 16.87
N HIS A 142 -8.03 6.78 16.16
CA HIS A 142 -7.12 7.59 15.36
C HIS A 142 -6.89 8.96 16.01
N LEU A 143 -5.71 9.52 15.85
CA LEU A 143 -5.30 10.84 16.39
C LEU A 143 -5.31 11.93 15.31
N GLY A 144 -6.04 11.72 14.23
CA GLY A 144 -6.09 12.62 13.09
C GLY A 144 -5.10 12.24 11.99
N GLU A 145 -5.04 13.08 10.97
CA GLU A 145 -4.25 12.83 9.76
C GLU A 145 -3.06 13.78 9.62
N ARG A 146 -2.12 13.34 8.80
CA ARG A 146 -1.04 14.14 8.23
C ARG A 146 -1.15 14.13 6.71
N ASP A 147 -0.97 15.28 6.08
CA ASP A 147 -0.78 15.41 4.63
C ASP A 147 0.71 15.39 4.33
N CYS A 148 1.16 14.30 3.74
CA CYS A 148 2.56 14.01 3.41
C CYS A 148 2.84 14.13 1.91
N SER A 149 2.07 14.96 1.19
CA SER A 149 2.13 15.08 -0.28
C SER A 149 3.41 15.78 -0.76
N ILE A 150 4.05 16.59 0.08
CA ILE A 150 5.30 17.28 -0.27
C ILE A 150 6.48 16.32 -0.09
N GLN A 151 6.87 15.71 -1.21
CA GLN A 151 7.89 14.67 -1.24
C GLN A 151 8.98 14.98 -2.27
N ARG A 152 10.16 14.43 -2.04
CA ARG A 152 11.25 14.40 -3.02
C ARG A 152 11.70 12.97 -3.23
N ARG A 153 11.59 12.48 -4.46
CA ARG A 153 11.93 11.09 -4.82
C ARG A 153 11.24 10.06 -3.91
N HIS A 154 9.94 10.27 -3.64
CA HIS A 154 9.09 9.45 -2.75
C HIS A 154 9.49 9.47 -1.26
N GLN A 155 10.30 10.44 -0.85
CA GLN A 155 10.63 10.69 0.54
C GLN A 155 9.85 11.91 1.05
N LYS A 156 9.14 11.76 2.17
CA LYS A 156 8.41 12.83 2.84
C LYS A 156 9.40 13.93 3.27
N LEU A 157 9.09 15.19 2.95
CA LEU A 157 9.89 16.36 3.33
C LEU A 157 9.14 17.27 4.29
N ILE A 158 7.85 17.50 4.03
CA ILE A 158 7.00 18.36 4.85
C ILE A 158 5.70 17.60 5.08
N GLU A 159 5.27 17.60 6.34
CA GLU A 159 4.01 17.05 6.78
C GLU A 159 3.15 18.17 7.36
N ILE A 160 1.90 18.23 6.98
CA ILE A 160 0.95 19.26 7.40
C ILE A 160 -0.19 18.57 8.15
N ALA A 161 -0.44 19.00 9.37
CA ALA A 161 -1.56 18.53 10.19
C ALA A 161 -2.33 19.72 10.79
N PRO A 162 -3.67 19.74 10.68
CA PRO A 162 -4.50 18.85 9.85
C PRO A 162 -4.34 19.14 8.35
N SER A 163 -4.73 18.18 7.49
CA SER A 163 -4.75 18.38 6.04
C SER A 163 -5.72 19.47 5.64
N LEU A 164 -5.27 20.40 4.80
CA LEU A 164 -6.07 21.53 4.32
C LEU A 164 -7.09 21.15 3.24
N ILE A 165 -6.94 19.96 2.64
CA ILE A 165 -7.77 19.51 1.53
C ILE A 165 -8.92 18.58 1.96
N LEU A 166 -8.86 18.02 3.16
CA LEU A 166 -9.90 17.12 3.65
C LEU A 166 -11.12 17.89 4.18
N THR A 167 -12.28 17.56 3.63
CA THR A 167 -13.54 17.97 4.24
C THR A 167 -13.77 17.20 5.55
N PRO A 168 -14.55 17.73 6.52
CA PRO A 168 -14.87 17.01 7.75
C PRO A 168 -15.48 15.60 7.50
N LYS A 169 -16.32 15.48 6.48
CA LYS A 169 -16.92 14.20 6.08
C LYS A 169 -15.88 13.20 5.60
N LEU A 170 -14.98 13.62 4.70
CA LEU A 170 -13.94 12.74 4.15
C LEU A 170 -12.93 12.35 5.24
N ARG A 171 -12.56 13.28 6.12
CA ARG A 171 -11.70 13.01 7.28
C ARG A 171 -12.30 11.93 8.17
N ALA A 172 -13.57 12.03 8.50
CA ALA A 172 -14.26 11.00 9.30
C ALA A 172 -14.25 9.63 8.60
N GLN A 173 -14.62 9.57 7.33
CA GLN A 173 -14.62 8.33 6.55
C GLN A 173 -13.24 7.67 6.47
N MET A 174 -12.19 8.45 6.24
CA MET A 174 -10.82 7.93 6.17
C MET A 174 -10.33 7.47 7.56
N GLY A 175 -10.66 8.18 8.61
CA GLY A 175 -10.35 7.78 9.99
C GLY A 175 -11.03 6.47 10.39
N GLU A 176 -12.31 6.31 10.05
CA GLU A 176 -13.04 5.05 10.26
C GLU A 176 -12.44 3.89 9.46
N ALA A 177 -12.04 4.13 8.21
CA ALA A 177 -11.35 3.14 7.38
C ALA A 177 -10.01 2.71 7.99
N ALA A 178 -9.22 3.66 8.49
CA ALA A 178 -7.96 3.37 9.16
C ALA A 178 -8.17 2.50 10.43
N ILE A 179 -9.18 2.83 11.24
CA ILE A 179 -9.57 2.03 12.42
C ILE A 179 -10.03 0.63 12.00
N ALA A 180 -10.80 0.50 10.91
CA ALA A 180 -11.28 -0.79 10.42
C ALA A 180 -10.13 -1.72 10.04
N ILE A 181 -9.12 -1.22 9.32
CA ILE A 181 -7.90 -1.99 8.99
C ILE A 181 -7.16 -2.39 10.26
N ALA A 182 -6.93 -1.44 11.19
CA ALA A 182 -6.21 -1.70 12.41
C ALA A 182 -6.90 -2.77 13.27
N LYS A 183 -8.23 -2.75 13.36
CA LYS A 183 -9.01 -3.81 14.03
C LYS A 183 -8.86 -5.17 13.34
N ALA A 184 -8.90 -5.20 12.02
CA ALA A 184 -8.80 -6.44 11.24
C ALA A 184 -7.46 -7.17 11.43
N VAL A 185 -6.39 -6.45 11.78
CA VAL A 185 -5.05 -7.01 12.04
C VAL A 185 -4.70 -7.07 13.53
N HIS A 186 -5.67 -6.82 14.42
CA HIS A 186 -5.45 -6.77 15.88
C HIS A 186 -4.27 -5.85 16.24
N TYR A 187 -4.26 -4.65 15.64
CA TYR A 187 -3.18 -3.69 15.82
C TYR A 187 -3.15 -3.19 17.26
N ASP A 188 -1.98 -3.24 17.90
CA ASP A 188 -1.71 -2.61 19.18
C ASP A 188 -0.53 -1.64 19.06
N ASN A 189 -0.36 -0.74 20.04
CA ASN A 189 0.60 0.36 20.01
C ASN A 189 0.26 1.48 19.00
N ALA A 190 1.29 2.19 18.56
CA ALA A 190 1.16 3.35 17.69
C ALA A 190 1.67 3.05 16.27
N GLY A 191 0.91 3.47 15.25
CA GLY A 191 1.27 3.31 13.84
C GLY A 191 0.39 4.09 12.87
#